data_f6bbaff9c0f6cd6174180600d19ab15e
#
_entry.id   f6bbaff9c0f6cd6174180600d19ab15e
#
_cell.length_a   1.000
_cell.length_b   1.000
_cell.length_c   1.000
_cell.angle_alpha   90.00
_cell.angle_beta   90.00
_cell.angle_gamma   90.00
#
_symmetry.space_group_name_H-M   'P 1'
#
loop_
_entity.id
_entity.type
_entity.pdbx_description
1 polymer ?
#
loop_
_entity_poly.entity_id
_entity_poly.type
_entity_poly.pdbx_seq_one_letter_code
_entity_poly.pdbx_strand_id
1 'polypeptide(L)'
;MNSLKYIMMAVVMLSTIACNAQIKNQKTETVHIYGNCGMCKSTIENAGNKKKEAQIEWNKETKMATISYDSLKTNSSEILKRIALSGYDNQLFMAPDDTYANLPGCCQYERPKKEMPEMTKSENKTETMEMDGNMNHANHNMNKNQVEKTQESNPLSQVFNNYFDLKNALVNSDGKTASENAKKLLQEINAVKMEALPMDVHMAWMKVLEPLKEDAEHIADTKDIAHQRDHFMSLSKNMYELIKVSKQETPVYYQHCPMANKGKGANWLSKENAIKNPYYGSQMLTCGSTVETIK
;
A
#
# COMPACT_ATOMS: atom_id res chain seq x y z
N MET A 1 8.44 -67.56 2.94
CA MET A 1 8.11 -66.47 3.93
C MET A 1 8.91 -65.18 3.74
N ASN A 2 9.91 -65.15 2.90
CA ASN A 2 10.74 -63.93 2.73
C ASN A 2 10.23 -62.94 1.66
N SER A 3 9.48 -63.41 0.64
CA SER A 3 8.92 -62.55 -0.41
C SER A 3 7.87 -61.57 0.10
N LEU A 4 7.07 -61.97 1.10
CA LEU A 4 6.01 -61.09 1.66
C LEU A 4 6.56 -59.88 2.44
N LYS A 5 7.76 -60.06 3.04
CA LYS A 5 8.44 -58.97 3.77
C LYS A 5 9.00 -57.89 2.84
N TYR A 6 9.47 -58.26 1.64
CA TYR A 6 9.96 -57.28 0.66
C TYR A 6 8.82 -56.52 -0.03
N ILE A 7 7.66 -57.15 -0.22
CA ILE A 7 6.47 -56.47 -0.76
C ILE A 7 5.91 -55.46 0.25
N MET A 8 5.93 -55.81 1.56
CA MET A 8 5.49 -54.88 2.60
C MET A 8 6.45 -53.67 2.81
N MET A 9 7.77 -53.89 2.58
CA MET A 9 8.77 -52.85 2.66
C MET A 9 8.73 -51.90 1.45
N ALA A 10 8.33 -52.38 0.26
CA ALA A 10 8.16 -51.57 -0.94
C ALA A 10 6.92 -50.67 -0.89
N VAL A 11 5.86 -51.07 -0.19
CA VAL A 11 4.62 -50.28 -0.05
C VAL A 11 4.77 -49.13 0.95
N VAL A 12 5.67 -49.25 1.94
CA VAL A 12 5.94 -48.19 2.92
C VAL A 12 6.82 -47.05 2.35
N MET A 13 7.58 -47.31 1.28
CA MET A 13 8.45 -46.29 0.65
C MET A 13 7.72 -45.38 -0.34
N LEU A 14 6.44 -45.61 -0.66
CA LEU A 14 5.69 -44.79 -1.63
C LEU A 14 4.71 -43.80 -1.03
N SER A 15 4.70 -43.56 0.29
CA SER A 15 3.69 -42.70 0.93
C SER A 15 4.22 -41.40 1.54
N THR A 16 5.38 -40.90 1.12
CA THR A 16 5.79 -39.52 1.42
C THR A 16 5.57 -38.61 0.21
N ILE A 17 4.35 -38.57 -0.30
CA ILE A 17 3.93 -37.42 -1.10
C ILE A 17 3.73 -36.30 -0.10
N ALA A 18 4.78 -35.49 0.09
CA ALA A 18 4.66 -34.21 0.76
C ALA A 18 3.54 -33.43 0.04
N CYS A 19 2.41 -33.23 0.73
CA CYS A 19 1.38 -32.28 0.30
C CYS A 19 1.97 -30.88 0.31
N ASN A 20 2.82 -30.55 -0.65
CA ASN A 20 3.11 -29.17 -0.99
C ASN A 20 1.80 -28.59 -1.49
N ALA A 21 1.28 -27.58 -0.79
CA ALA A 21 0.11 -26.84 -1.21
C ALA A 21 0.43 -26.18 -2.56
N GLN A 22 0.04 -26.87 -3.65
CA GLN A 22 0.38 -26.45 -5.02
C GLN A 22 -0.15 -25.05 -5.28
N ILE A 23 0.76 -24.15 -5.65
CA ILE A 23 0.42 -22.79 -6.09
C ILE A 23 -0.25 -22.92 -7.46
N LYS A 24 -1.47 -22.37 -7.60
CA LYS A 24 -2.18 -22.32 -8.88
C LYS A 24 -1.57 -21.20 -9.74
N ASN A 25 -1.66 -21.33 -11.06
CA ASN A 25 -1.13 -20.33 -12.02
C ASN A 25 0.32 -19.91 -11.69
N GLN A 26 1.14 -20.89 -11.31
CA GLN A 26 2.48 -20.67 -10.82
C GLN A 26 3.36 -20.00 -11.86
N LYS A 27 3.96 -18.87 -11.49
CA LYS A 27 5.09 -18.23 -12.16
C LYS A 27 6.31 -18.33 -11.26
N THR A 28 7.49 -18.57 -11.85
CA THR A 28 8.74 -18.68 -11.09
C THR A 28 9.76 -17.72 -11.67
N GLU A 29 10.43 -16.98 -10.80
CA GLU A 29 11.48 -16.01 -11.13
C GLU A 29 12.67 -16.18 -10.18
N THR A 30 13.86 -15.83 -10.64
CA THR A 30 15.08 -15.83 -9.82
C THR A 30 15.53 -14.40 -9.63
N VAL A 31 15.74 -13.98 -8.38
CA VAL A 31 16.02 -12.60 -8.00
C VAL A 31 17.16 -12.54 -6.98
N HIS A 32 17.88 -11.41 -6.96
CA HIS A 32 18.94 -11.19 -5.98
C HIS A 32 18.35 -10.53 -4.72
N ILE A 33 18.69 -11.06 -3.52
CA ILE A 33 18.30 -10.52 -2.21
C ILE A 33 19.54 -10.53 -1.32
N TYR A 34 19.87 -9.39 -0.75
CA TYR A 34 21.00 -9.23 0.15
C TYR A 34 20.76 -9.91 1.49
N GLY A 35 21.79 -10.48 2.10
CA GLY A 35 21.74 -11.16 3.37
C GLY A 35 23.00 -12.02 3.60
N ASN A 36 23.30 -12.43 4.83
CA ASN A 36 24.58 -13.06 5.16
C ASN A 36 24.47 -14.49 5.71
N CYS A 37 23.40 -14.84 6.39
CA CYS A 37 23.40 -16.02 7.27
C CYS A 37 22.08 -16.81 7.22
N GLY A 38 22.02 -17.91 7.97
CA GLY A 38 20.82 -18.73 8.08
C GLY A 38 19.63 -18.03 8.72
N MET A 39 19.85 -17.07 9.62
CA MET A 39 18.77 -16.22 10.17
C MET A 39 18.19 -15.30 9.10
N CYS A 40 19.05 -14.73 8.23
CA CYS A 40 18.60 -13.96 7.07
C CYS A 40 17.69 -14.82 6.19
N LYS A 41 18.10 -16.08 5.91
CA LYS A 41 17.28 -17.03 5.12
C LYS A 41 15.89 -17.18 5.71
N SER A 42 15.80 -17.47 7.00
CA SER A 42 14.50 -17.64 7.68
C SER A 42 13.63 -16.38 7.60
N THR A 43 14.21 -15.19 7.79
CA THR A 43 13.44 -13.94 7.76
C THR A 43 13.00 -13.60 6.34
N ILE A 44 13.87 -13.73 5.35
CA ILE A 44 13.56 -13.49 3.92
C ILE A 44 12.44 -14.43 3.46
N GLU A 45 12.56 -15.72 3.76
CA GLU A 45 11.57 -16.73 3.35
C GLU A 45 10.23 -16.50 4.08
N ASN A 46 10.25 -16.19 5.37
CA ASN A 46 9.02 -15.91 6.13
C ASN A 46 8.32 -14.64 5.63
N ALA A 47 9.07 -13.59 5.30
CA ALA A 47 8.50 -12.35 4.76
C ALA A 47 7.89 -12.53 3.37
N GLY A 48 8.50 -13.37 2.55
CA GLY A 48 8.03 -13.62 1.18
C GLY A 48 6.97 -14.70 1.07
N ASN A 49 6.99 -15.72 1.93
CA ASN A 49 6.08 -16.86 1.86
C ASN A 49 4.65 -16.47 2.25
N LYS A 50 3.69 -16.93 1.44
CA LYS A 50 2.27 -16.83 1.75
C LYS A 50 1.54 -18.08 1.26
N LYS A 51 0.83 -18.76 2.17
CA LYS A 51 0.20 -20.06 1.91
C LYS A 51 -0.67 -20.02 0.64
N LYS A 52 -0.43 -20.92 -0.31
CA LYS A 52 -1.13 -21.04 -1.60
C LYS A 52 -1.01 -19.83 -2.53
N GLU A 53 -0.09 -18.91 -2.24
CA GLU A 53 0.08 -17.68 -3.01
C GLU A 53 1.53 -17.47 -3.44
N ALA A 54 2.49 -17.58 -2.51
CA ALA A 54 3.91 -17.41 -2.82
C ALA A 54 4.78 -18.34 -1.98
N GLN A 55 5.87 -18.80 -2.58
CA GLN A 55 6.93 -19.59 -1.95
C GLN A 55 8.28 -19.07 -2.40
N ILE A 56 9.17 -18.83 -1.44
CA ILE A 56 10.51 -18.32 -1.66
C ILE A 56 11.52 -19.31 -1.09
N GLU A 57 12.55 -19.58 -1.88
CA GLU A 57 13.72 -20.33 -1.48
C GLU A 57 14.97 -19.49 -1.74
N TRP A 58 15.59 -18.99 -0.67
CA TRP A 58 16.77 -18.13 -0.75
C TRP A 58 18.06 -18.91 -0.42
N ASN A 59 19.08 -18.70 -1.22
CA ASN A 59 20.39 -19.32 -1.04
C ASN A 59 21.38 -18.30 -0.48
N LYS A 60 21.96 -18.60 0.70
CA LYS A 60 22.88 -17.70 1.42
C LYS A 60 24.25 -17.55 0.73
N GLU A 61 24.69 -18.54 -0.07
CA GLU A 61 25.97 -18.49 -0.76
C GLU A 61 25.89 -17.63 -2.03
N THR A 62 24.86 -17.80 -2.83
CA THR A 62 24.67 -17.09 -4.10
C THR A 62 23.90 -15.77 -3.94
N LYS A 63 23.23 -15.56 -2.80
CA LYS A 63 22.31 -14.44 -2.55
C LYS A 63 21.10 -14.42 -3.51
N MET A 64 20.88 -15.51 -4.23
CA MET A 64 19.76 -15.65 -5.15
C MET A 64 18.57 -16.30 -4.45
N ALA A 65 17.37 -15.82 -4.75
CA ALA A 65 16.11 -16.42 -4.33
C ALA A 65 15.33 -16.91 -5.54
N THR A 66 14.79 -18.11 -5.46
CA THR A 66 13.76 -18.60 -6.36
C THR A 66 12.41 -18.24 -5.75
N ILE A 67 11.63 -17.42 -6.46
CA ILE A 67 10.29 -16.99 -6.07
C ILE A 67 9.27 -17.69 -6.96
N SER A 68 8.41 -18.52 -6.38
CA SER A 68 7.27 -19.16 -7.05
C SER A 68 5.97 -18.58 -6.52
N TYR A 69 5.10 -18.05 -7.39
CA TYR A 69 3.87 -17.37 -6.97
C TYR A 69 2.70 -17.58 -7.91
N ASP A 70 1.48 -17.41 -7.40
CA ASP A 70 0.23 -17.40 -8.17
C ASP A 70 0.07 -16.03 -8.86
N SER A 71 0.30 -16.00 -10.17
CA SER A 71 0.30 -14.77 -10.97
C SER A 71 -1.06 -14.05 -11.05
N LEU A 72 -2.14 -14.71 -10.62
CA LEU A 72 -3.47 -14.07 -10.51
C LEU A 72 -3.72 -13.44 -9.13
N LYS A 73 -2.86 -13.69 -8.14
CA LYS A 73 -3.03 -13.19 -6.77
C LYS A 73 -1.96 -12.21 -6.33
N THR A 74 -0.74 -12.35 -6.84
CA THR A 74 0.41 -11.53 -6.48
C THR A 74 1.41 -11.47 -7.62
N ASN A 75 2.45 -10.68 -7.45
CA ASN A 75 3.56 -10.55 -8.39
C ASN A 75 4.91 -10.49 -7.65
N SER A 76 6.02 -10.64 -8.38
CA SER A 76 7.36 -10.63 -7.77
C SER A 76 7.70 -9.30 -7.09
N SER A 77 7.19 -8.17 -7.61
CA SER A 77 7.42 -6.85 -7.02
C SER A 77 6.81 -6.73 -5.61
N GLU A 78 5.58 -7.18 -5.41
CA GLU A 78 4.95 -7.21 -4.08
C GLU A 78 5.71 -8.10 -3.09
N ILE A 79 6.15 -9.26 -3.55
CA ILE A 79 6.92 -10.19 -2.72
C ILE A 79 8.25 -9.55 -2.32
N LEU A 80 8.97 -8.94 -3.26
CA LEU A 80 10.24 -8.27 -3.00
C LEU A 80 10.08 -7.03 -2.10
N LYS A 81 8.96 -6.30 -2.21
CA LYS A 81 8.62 -5.23 -1.26
C LYS A 81 8.48 -5.75 0.17
N ARG A 82 7.71 -6.83 0.39
CA ARG A 82 7.57 -7.42 1.73
C ARG A 82 8.92 -7.84 2.32
N ILE A 83 9.81 -8.40 1.49
CA ILE A 83 11.16 -8.78 1.89
C ILE A 83 12.00 -7.55 2.25
N ALA A 84 11.93 -6.47 1.46
CA ALA A 84 12.62 -5.22 1.78
C ALA A 84 12.12 -4.62 3.10
N LEU A 85 10.80 -4.67 3.36
CA LEU A 85 10.20 -4.22 4.62
C LEU A 85 10.65 -5.03 5.83
N SER A 86 11.14 -6.25 5.66
CA SER A 86 11.75 -7.06 6.73
C SER A 86 13.24 -6.79 6.95
N GLY A 87 13.81 -5.80 6.26
CA GLY A 87 15.19 -5.35 6.43
C GLY A 87 16.18 -5.85 5.37
N TYR A 88 15.71 -6.46 4.28
CA TYR A 88 16.58 -7.06 3.27
C TYR A 88 16.46 -6.40 1.91
N ASP A 89 17.51 -5.65 1.53
CA ASP A 89 17.63 -5.05 0.20
C ASP A 89 17.54 -6.11 -0.90
N ASN A 90 16.96 -5.74 -2.03
CA ASN A 90 16.90 -6.60 -3.21
C ASN A 90 17.03 -5.77 -4.49
N GLN A 91 16.98 -6.42 -5.65
CA GLN A 91 17.19 -5.76 -6.93
C GLN A 91 16.18 -4.66 -7.28
N LEU A 92 15.00 -4.63 -6.64
CA LEU A 92 13.97 -3.62 -6.90
C LEU A 92 13.80 -2.62 -5.75
N PHE A 93 14.08 -3.03 -4.51
CA PHE A 93 13.78 -2.24 -3.32
C PHE A 93 14.91 -2.26 -2.32
N MET A 94 15.19 -1.07 -1.75
CA MET A 94 16.02 -0.92 -0.57
C MET A 94 15.18 -1.11 0.69
N ALA A 95 15.72 -1.80 1.68
CA ALA A 95 15.12 -1.90 3.00
C ALA A 95 15.12 -0.51 3.67
N PRO A 96 14.09 -0.17 4.47
CA PRO A 96 14.11 1.03 5.29
C PRO A 96 15.33 1.04 6.22
N ASP A 97 15.96 2.21 6.35
CA ASP A 97 17.21 2.35 7.09
C ASP A 97 17.06 1.96 8.57
N ASP A 98 15.94 2.31 9.19
CA ASP A 98 15.59 1.94 10.55
C ASP A 98 15.36 0.42 10.69
N THR A 99 14.68 -0.21 9.75
CA THR A 99 14.46 -1.65 9.77
C THR A 99 15.75 -2.42 9.57
N TYR A 100 16.60 -1.97 8.66
CA TYR A 100 17.94 -2.55 8.48
C TYR A 100 18.82 -2.37 9.71
N ALA A 101 18.84 -1.18 10.31
CA ALA A 101 19.63 -0.90 11.51
C ALA A 101 19.22 -1.75 12.73
N ASN A 102 17.96 -2.18 12.78
CA ASN A 102 17.44 -3.05 13.83
C ASN A 102 17.67 -4.55 13.58
N LEU A 103 18.27 -4.93 12.45
CA LEU A 103 18.65 -6.32 12.21
C LEU A 103 19.75 -6.74 13.22
N PRO A 104 19.75 -8.03 13.65
CA PRO A 104 20.86 -8.58 14.39
C PRO A 104 22.19 -8.33 13.65
N GLY A 105 23.28 -8.08 14.39
CA GLY A 105 24.57 -7.72 13.78
C GLY A 105 25.08 -8.71 12.73
N CYS A 106 24.81 -10.03 12.87
CA CYS A 106 25.14 -11.04 11.86
C CYS A 106 24.26 -10.96 10.58
N CYS A 107 23.13 -10.23 10.61
CA CYS A 107 22.23 -10.01 9.50
C CYS A 107 22.47 -8.67 8.80
N GLN A 108 23.26 -7.77 9.40
CA GLN A 108 23.66 -6.51 8.77
C GLN A 108 24.71 -6.81 7.71
N TYR A 109 24.28 -6.82 6.45
CA TYR A 109 25.12 -7.05 5.29
C TYR A 109 25.66 -5.71 4.73
N GLU A 110 26.68 -5.75 3.89
CA GLU A 110 27.14 -4.57 3.19
C GLU A 110 26.06 -4.15 2.18
N ARG A 111 25.47 -2.97 2.40
CA ARG A 111 24.40 -2.46 1.52
C ARG A 111 24.97 -1.95 0.20
N PRO A 112 24.25 -2.17 -0.92
CA PRO A 112 24.61 -1.54 -2.19
C PRO A 112 24.60 -0.01 -1.99
N LYS A 113 25.56 0.68 -2.59
CA LYS A 113 25.53 2.15 -2.65
C LYS A 113 24.24 2.56 -3.33
N LYS A 114 23.58 3.60 -2.80
CA LYS A 114 22.32 4.14 -3.28
C LYS A 114 22.49 4.80 -4.66
N GLU A 115 22.79 3.99 -5.66
CA GLU A 115 22.64 4.38 -7.06
C GLU A 115 21.20 3.98 -7.42
N MET A 116 20.29 4.97 -7.43
CA MET A 116 18.99 4.80 -8.04
C MET A 116 19.25 4.37 -9.50
N PRO A 117 18.64 3.29 -10.00
CA PRO A 117 18.62 3.06 -11.43
C PRO A 117 17.88 4.24 -12.06
N GLU A 118 18.61 5.13 -12.71
CA GLU A 118 18.02 6.04 -13.68
C GLU A 118 17.23 5.16 -14.66
N MET A 119 15.93 5.40 -14.74
CA MET A 119 15.15 4.90 -15.87
C MET A 119 15.82 5.44 -17.13
N THR A 120 16.47 4.54 -17.86
CA THR A 120 17.04 4.82 -19.15
C THR A 120 16.01 5.49 -20.03
N LYS A 121 16.15 6.82 -20.18
CA LYS A 121 15.57 7.54 -21.29
C LYS A 121 16.12 6.88 -22.55
N SER A 122 15.24 6.28 -23.33
CA SER A 122 15.52 5.90 -24.68
C SER A 122 16.01 7.13 -25.42
N GLU A 123 17.30 7.19 -25.72
CA GLU A 123 17.88 8.20 -26.58
C GLU A 123 17.35 7.98 -28.00
N ASN A 124 16.40 8.81 -28.39
CA ASN A 124 16.05 8.96 -29.79
C ASN A 124 17.07 9.94 -30.42
N LYS A 125 17.99 9.38 -31.18
CA LYS A 125 18.98 10.08 -31.97
C LYS A 125 18.27 10.89 -33.06
N THR A 126 18.18 12.20 -32.85
CA THR A 126 17.67 13.13 -33.85
C THR A 126 18.83 13.48 -34.77
N GLU A 127 18.80 12.99 -36.00
CA GLU A 127 19.56 13.54 -37.11
C GLU A 127 18.87 14.81 -37.61
N THR A 128 19.60 15.91 -37.57
CA THR A 128 19.29 17.19 -38.16
C THR A 128 19.29 17.08 -39.67
N MET A 129 18.21 17.48 -40.33
CA MET A 129 18.22 18.01 -41.70
C MET A 129 17.36 19.26 -41.76
N GLU A 130 18.01 20.38 -42.01
CA GLU A 130 17.43 21.65 -42.44
C GLU A 130 16.82 21.50 -43.83
N MET A 131 15.69 22.15 -44.10
CA MET A 131 15.38 23.01 -45.28
C MET A 131 13.93 23.48 -45.24
N ASP A 132 13.79 24.72 -45.01
CA ASP A 132 13.23 25.86 -45.81
C ASP A 132 11.89 25.65 -46.54
N GLY A 133 10.98 26.65 -46.40
CA GLY A 133 10.05 27.05 -47.46
C GLY A 133 8.55 27.00 -47.25
N ASN A 134 8.01 27.97 -46.55
CA ASN A 134 6.90 28.84 -47.02
C ASN A 134 5.46 28.34 -47.31
N MET A 135 4.53 29.01 -46.61
CA MET A 135 3.20 29.54 -47.00
C MET A 135 1.92 28.68 -47.10
N ASN A 136 1.00 29.19 -46.28
CA ASN A 136 -0.40 29.58 -46.50
C ASN A 136 -1.56 28.61 -46.21
N HIS A 137 -2.33 29.13 -45.22
CA HIS A 137 -3.82 29.21 -45.07
C HIS A 137 -4.69 28.02 -45.48
N ALA A 138 -5.40 27.47 -44.50
CA ALA A 138 -6.86 27.61 -44.42
C ALA A 138 -7.43 26.96 -43.13
N ASN A 139 -8.28 27.71 -42.51
CA ASN A 139 -9.22 27.42 -41.45
C ASN A 139 -9.92 26.06 -41.57
N HIS A 140 -10.02 25.29 -40.46
CA HIS A 140 -11.32 24.75 -39.98
C HIS A 140 -11.18 24.11 -38.59
N ASN A 141 -11.84 24.80 -37.65
CA ASN A 141 -12.75 24.29 -36.62
C ASN A 141 -12.34 23.07 -35.72
N MET A 142 -12.21 23.44 -34.48
CA MET A 142 -12.56 22.74 -33.23
C MET A 142 -12.55 21.21 -33.22
N ASN A 143 -11.54 20.68 -32.52
CA ASN A 143 -11.84 19.71 -31.51
C ASN A 143 -10.82 19.88 -30.34
N LYS A 144 -11.35 20.30 -29.19
CA LYS A 144 -10.62 20.40 -27.93
C LYS A 144 -10.29 18.99 -27.45
N ASN A 145 -9.18 18.45 -27.89
CA ASN A 145 -8.53 17.41 -27.11
C ASN A 145 -7.67 18.11 -26.07
N GLN A 146 -8.19 18.17 -24.84
CA GLN A 146 -7.39 18.41 -23.67
C GLN A 146 -6.28 17.36 -23.64
N VAL A 147 -5.05 17.79 -23.89
CA VAL A 147 -3.87 17.08 -23.45
C VAL A 147 -3.86 17.23 -21.93
N GLU A 148 -4.46 16.27 -21.23
CA GLU A 148 -4.23 16.11 -19.80
C GLU A 148 -2.72 15.92 -19.62
N LYS A 149 -2.07 16.96 -19.08
CA LYS A 149 -0.82 16.78 -18.36
C LYS A 149 -1.12 15.76 -17.28
N THR A 150 -0.62 14.56 -17.43
CA THR A 150 -0.50 13.58 -16.35
C THR A 150 0.42 14.17 -15.30
N GLN A 151 -0.16 15.00 -14.38
CA GLN A 151 0.41 15.16 -13.05
C GLN A 151 0.40 13.76 -12.44
N GLU A 152 1.52 13.32 -11.91
CA GLU A 152 1.59 12.12 -11.07
C GLU A 152 0.64 12.35 -9.88
N SER A 153 -0.61 11.96 -10.04
CA SER A 153 -1.62 12.07 -8.99
C SER A 153 -1.24 11.11 -7.87
N ASN A 154 -1.25 11.59 -6.63
CA ASN A 154 -1.06 10.75 -5.45
C ASN A 154 -1.96 9.49 -5.57
N PRO A 155 -1.38 8.27 -5.55
CA PRO A 155 -2.16 7.03 -5.71
C PRO A 155 -3.27 6.84 -4.66
N LEU A 156 -3.19 7.55 -3.52
CA LEU A 156 -4.18 7.53 -2.45
C LEU A 156 -5.19 8.69 -2.54
N SER A 157 -5.15 9.51 -3.59
CA SER A 157 -5.99 10.71 -3.69
C SER A 157 -7.49 10.39 -3.58
N GLN A 158 -7.96 9.31 -4.18
CA GLN A 158 -9.37 8.89 -4.09
C GLN A 158 -9.74 8.39 -2.69
N VAL A 159 -8.86 7.67 -2.02
CA VAL A 159 -9.03 7.26 -0.62
C VAL A 159 -9.21 8.50 0.26
N PHE A 160 -8.34 9.49 0.13
CA PHE A 160 -8.45 10.74 0.90
C PHE A 160 -9.71 11.53 0.56
N ASN A 161 -10.09 11.64 -0.72
CA ASN A 161 -11.31 12.34 -1.12
C ASN A 161 -12.56 11.71 -0.51
N ASN A 162 -12.71 10.39 -0.59
CA ASN A 162 -13.85 9.70 0.00
C ASN A 162 -13.87 9.79 1.54
N TYR A 163 -12.71 9.82 2.20
CA TYR A 163 -12.64 10.12 3.64
C TYR A 163 -13.20 11.52 3.96
N PHE A 164 -12.83 12.55 3.19
CA PHE A 164 -13.34 13.90 3.40
C PHE A 164 -14.85 14.00 3.12
N ASP A 165 -15.35 13.29 2.14
CA ASP A 165 -16.79 13.22 1.84
C ASP A 165 -17.56 12.53 2.97
N LEU A 166 -17.03 11.45 3.52
CA LEU A 166 -17.56 10.79 4.72
C LEU A 166 -17.56 11.75 5.91
N LYS A 167 -16.44 12.44 6.18
CA LYS A 167 -16.34 13.45 7.25
C LYS A 167 -17.42 14.53 7.10
N ASN A 168 -17.66 15.01 5.89
CA ASN A 168 -18.67 16.04 5.62
C ASN A 168 -20.09 15.52 5.86
N ALA A 169 -20.40 14.29 5.52
CA ALA A 169 -21.68 13.65 5.82
C ALA A 169 -21.92 13.56 7.36
N LEU A 170 -20.89 13.20 8.13
CA LEU A 170 -20.96 13.15 9.60
C LEU A 170 -21.13 14.55 10.22
N VAL A 171 -20.48 15.59 9.66
CA VAL A 171 -20.71 16.99 10.04
C VAL A 171 -22.19 17.39 9.88
N ASN A 172 -22.82 16.95 8.80
CA ASN A 172 -24.22 17.22 8.50
C ASN A 172 -25.17 16.26 9.26
N SER A 173 -24.64 15.32 10.04
CA SER A 173 -25.41 14.28 10.73
C SER A 173 -26.27 13.44 9.77
N ASP A 174 -25.82 13.25 8.53
CA ASP A 174 -26.49 12.45 7.51
C ASP A 174 -25.90 11.03 7.46
N GLY A 175 -26.48 10.14 8.28
CA GLY A 175 -26.02 8.74 8.38
C GLY A 175 -26.23 7.93 7.09
N LYS A 176 -27.19 8.31 6.24
CA LYS A 176 -27.38 7.65 4.94
C LYS A 176 -26.23 7.99 4.00
N THR A 177 -25.94 9.27 3.79
CA THR A 177 -24.83 9.72 2.96
C THR A 177 -23.48 9.27 3.53
N ALA A 178 -23.33 9.21 4.86
CA ALA A 178 -22.13 8.67 5.50
C ALA A 178 -21.92 7.20 5.15
N SER A 179 -22.97 6.35 5.20
CA SER A 179 -22.91 4.94 4.77
C SER A 179 -22.52 4.81 3.28
N GLU A 180 -23.09 5.62 2.40
CA GLU A 180 -22.79 5.59 0.97
C GLU A 180 -21.34 6.01 0.67
N ASN A 181 -20.82 7.03 1.38
CA ASN A 181 -19.44 7.48 1.22
C ASN A 181 -18.44 6.48 1.83
N ALA A 182 -18.79 5.81 2.92
CA ALA A 182 -17.98 4.73 3.49
C ALA A 182 -17.86 3.54 2.54
N LYS A 183 -18.91 3.17 1.81
CA LYS A 183 -18.87 2.15 0.75
C LYS A 183 -17.91 2.52 -0.37
N LYS A 184 -17.94 3.78 -0.82
CA LYS A 184 -16.99 4.28 -1.82
C LYS A 184 -15.56 4.26 -1.27
N LEU A 185 -15.35 4.71 -0.03
CA LEU A 185 -14.04 4.66 0.62
C LEU A 185 -13.50 3.23 0.65
N LEU A 186 -14.31 2.25 1.05
CA LEU A 186 -13.93 0.84 1.06
C LEU A 186 -13.57 0.30 -0.34
N GLN A 187 -14.31 0.70 -1.37
CA GLN A 187 -14.00 0.36 -2.77
C GLN A 187 -12.64 0.92 -3.18
N GLU A 188 -12.37 2.19 -2.88
CA GLU A 188 -11.08 2.82 -3.21
C GLU A 188 -9.92 2.22 -2.40
N ILE A 189 -10.12 1.89 -1.12
CA ILE A 189 -9.12 1.17 -0.32
C ILE A 189 -8.75 -0.18 -0.97
N ASN A 190 -9.74 -0.92 -1.45
CA ASN A 190 -9.51 -2.21 -2.13
C ASN A 190 -8.92 -2.06 -3.54
N ALA A 191 -9.08 -0.91 -4.18
CA ALA A 191 -8.56 -0.62 -5.52
C ALA A 191 -7.12 -0.10 -5.53
N VAL A 192 -6.55 0.25 -4.37
CA VAL A 192 -5.18 0.77 -4.27
C VAL A 192 -4.18 -0.24 -4.82
N LYS A 193 -3.43 0.19 -5.83
CA LYS A 193 -2.31 -0.56 -6.38
C LYS A 193 -1.08 -0.34 -5.50
N MET A 194 -0.82 -1.28 -4.60
CA MET A 194 0.27 -1.17 -3.62
C MET A 194 1.64 -1.02 -4.26
N GLU A 195 1.83 -1.59 -5.45
CA GLU A 195 3.05 -1.46 -6.24
C GLU A 195 3.33 -0.03 -6.72
N ALA A 196 2.29 0.81 -6.82
CA ALA A 196 2.42 2.21 -7.23
C ALA A 196 2.73 3.16 -6.05
N LEU A 197 2.68 2.67 -4.81
CA LEU A 197 2.96 3.48 -3.63
C LEU A 197 4.47 3.67 -3.42
N PRO A 198 4.95 4.90 -3.13
CA PRO A 198 6.28 5.12 -2.58
C PRO A 198 6.53 4.25 -1.35
N MET A 199 7.77 3.92 -1.03
CA MET A 199 8.10 2.95 0.02
C MET A 199 7.57 3.36 1.40
N ASP A 200 7.74 4.61 1.79
CA ASP A 200 7.26 5.17 3.06
C ASP A 200 5.73 5.14 3.17
N VAL A 201 5.04 5.50 2.08
CA VAL A 201 3.58 5.44 1.98
C VAL A 201 3.10 3.98 2.03
N HIS A 202 3.79 3.07 1.33
CA HIS A 202 3.47 1.65 1.36
C HIS A 202 3.61 1.06 2.78
N MET A 203 4.66 1.44 3.51
CA MET A 203 4.85 1.00 4.90
C MET A 203 3.70 1.45 5.81
N ALA A 204 3.32 2.72 5.72
CA ALA A 204 2.18 3.24 6.47
C ALA A 204 0.87 2.56 6.05
N TRP A 205 0.67 2.36 4.74
CA TRP A 205 -0.49 1.66 4.20
C TRP A 205 -0.66 0.26 4.79
N MET A 206 0.40 -0.54 4.82
CA MET A 206 0.36 -1.90 5.36
C MET A 206 0.01 -1.96 6.86
N LYS A 207 0.38 -0.93 7.63
CA LYS A 207 0.04 -0.84 9.05
C LYS A 207 -1.44 -0.53 9.28
N VAL A 208 -2.06 0.24 8.38
CA VAL A 208 -3.41 0.78 8.60
C VAL A 208 -4.47 0.14 7.70
N LEU A 209 -4.10 -0.68 6.72
CA LEU A 209 -5.01 -1.24 5.72
C LEU A 209 -6.18 -2.00 6.35
N GLU A 210 -5.91 -2.98 7.21
CA GLU A 210 -6.97 -3.79 7.83
C GLU A 210 -7.86 -2.96 8.77
N PRO A 211 -7.31 -2.12 9.70
CA PRO A 211 -8.15 -1.21 10.48
C PRO A 211 -8.98 -0.23 9.66
N LEU A 212 -8.44 0.30 8.54
CA LEU A 212 -9.21 1.20 7.65
C LEU A 212 -10.38 0.48 6.98
N LYS A 213 -10.19 -0.77 6.55
CA LYS A 213 -11.25 -1.60 5.98
C LYS A 213 -12.34 -1.88 7.01
N GLU A 214 -11.96 -2.36 8.18
CA GLU A 214 -12.88 -2.69 9.27
C GLU A 214 -13.76 -1.49 9.64
N ASP A 215 -13.15 -0.32 9.89
CA ASP A 215 -13.89 0.89 10.22
C ASP A 215 -14.81 1.35 9.06
N ALA A 216 -14.31 1.30 7.81
CA ALA A 216 -15.12 1.67 6.65
C ALA A 216 -16.31 0.71 6.44
N GLU A 217 -16.14 -0.60 6.65
CA GLU A 217 -17.21 -1.60 6.60
C GLU A 217 -18.27 -1.33 7.67
N HIS A 218 -17.86 -1.12 8.92
CA HIS A 218 -18.80 -0.84 10.01
C HIS A 218 -19.60 0.45 9.78
N ILE A 219 -18.96 1.50 9.26
CA ILE A 219 -19.67 2.75 8.91
C ILE A 219 -20.63 2.52 7.73
N ALA A 220 -20.22 1.72 6.75
CA ALA A 220 -21.01 1.42 5.55
C ALA A 220 -22.28 0.61 5.84
N ASP A 221 -22.24 -0.26 6.84
CA ASP A 221 -23.31 -1.23 7.13
C ASP A 221 -24.45 -0.66 7.98
N THR A 222 -24.28 0.55 8.51
CA THR A 222 -25.29 1.19 9.35
C THR A 222 -25.64 2.60 8.86
N LYS A 223 -26.80 3.09 9.31
CA LYS A 223 -27.22 4.50 9.19
C LYS A 223 -27.27 5.18 10.57
N ASP A 224 -26.96 4.45 11.63
CA ASP A 224 -26.86 5.02 12.98
C ASP A 224 -25.64 5.93 13.08
N ILE A 225 -25.91 7.22 13.15
CA ILE A 225 -24.88 8.26 13.17
C ILE A 225 -23.95 8.17 14.40
N ALA A 226 -24.46 7.67 15.53
CA ALA A 226 -23.65 7.49 16.73
C ALA A 226 -22.62 6.38 16.54
N HIS A 227 -23.05 5.23 16.03
CA HIS A 227 -22.20 4.11 15.70
C HIS A 227 -21.16 4.47 14.61
N GLN A 228 -21.59 5.19 13.56
CA GLN A 228 -20.69 5.68 12.52
C GLN A 228 -19.59 6.59 13.08
N ARG A 229 -19.92 7.48 14.01
CA ARG A 229 -18.97 8.39 14.67
C ARG A 229 -17.97 7.64 15.55
N ASP A 230 -18.39 6.55 16.19
CA ASP A 230 -17.50 5.72 17.00
C ASP A 230 -16.39 5.08 16.12
N HIS A 231 -16.75 4.51 14.99
CA HIS A 231 -15.77 3.97 14.02
C HIS A 231 -14.95 5.06 13.32
N PHE A 232 -15.53 6.23 13.08
CA PHE A 232 -14.84 7.34 12.46
C PHE A 232 -13.65 7.87 13.29
N MET A 233 -13.61 7.63 14.60
CA MET A 233 -12.47 8.02 15.45
C MET A 233 -11.21 7.22 15.11
N SER A 234 -11.31 5.90 15.02
CA SER A 234 -10.19 5.03 14.63
C SER A 234 -9.83 5.18 13.16
N LEU A 235 -10.83 5.29 12.27
CA LEU A 235 -10.64 5.61 10.87
C LEU A 235 -9.79 6.89 10.68
N SER A 236 -10.13 7.96 11.39
CA SER A 236 -9.43 9.24 11.32
C SER A 236 -7.99 9.16 11.83
N LYS A 237 -7.75 8.38 12.89
CA LYS A 237 -6.42 8.15 13.42
C LYS A 237 -5.53 7.41 12.40
N ASN A 238 -6.05 6.36 11.80
CA ASN A 238 -5.32 5.58 10.79
C ASN A 238 -5.10 6.39 9.50
N MET A 239 -6.09 7.21 9.09
CA MET A 239 -5.96 8.09 7.95
C MET A 239 -4.90 9.18 8.16
N TYR A 240 -4.73 9.66 9.40
CA TYR A 240 -3.69 10.61 9.76
C TYR A 240 -2.27 10.03 9.56
N GLU A 241 -2.04 8.77 9.95
CA GLU A 241 -0.76 8.09 9.71
C GLU A 241 -0.39 8.03 8.22
N LEU A 242 -1.39 7.82 7.35
CA LEU A 242 -1.19 7.81 5.91
C LEU A 242 -0.91 9.20 5.33
N ILE A 243 -1.70 10.19 5.73
CA ILE A 243 -1.64 11.51 5.12
C ILE A 243 -0.33 12.23 5.45
N LYS A 244 0.27 11.93 6.60
CA LYS A 244 1.57 12.48 7.03
C LYS A 244 2.74 12.05 6.13
N VAL A 245 2.68 10.86 5.57
CA VAL A 245 3.74 10.33 4.71
C VAL A 245 3.39 10.49 3.23
N SER A 246 2.16 10.91 2.91
CA SER A 246 1.69 11.09 1.54
C SER A 246 1.81 12.55 1.14
N LYS A 247 2.46 12.83 0.00
CA LYS A 247 2.54 14.19 -0.53
C LYS A 247 1.13 14.75 -0.77
N GLN A 248 0.83 15.94 -0.21
CA GLN A 248 -0.43 16.62 -0.38
C GLN A 248 -0.28 17.80 -1.33
N GLU A 249 -1.26 18.02 -2.23
CA GLU A 249 -1.30 19.17 -3.11
C GLU A 249 -1.75 20.44 -2.39
N THR A 250 -2.58 20.29 -1.38
CA THR A 250 -3.14 21.37 -0.55
C THR A 250 -2.98 21.05 0.92
N PRO A 251 -2.85 22.05 1.79
CA PRO A 251 -2.75 21.81 3.23
C PRO A 251 -3.94 21.04 3.77
N VAL A 252 -3.67 20.07 4.64
CA VAL A 252 -4.67 19.31 5.40
C VAL A 252 -4.51 19.65 6.87
N TYR A 253 -5.63 19.94 7.54
CA TYR A 253 -5.67 20.33 8.93
C TYR A 253 -6.06 19.16 9.81
N TYR A 254 -5.20 18.80 10.76
CA TYR A 254 -5.52 17.85 11.81
C TYR A 254 -6.15 18.59 12.97
N GLN A 255 -7.41 18.29 13.23
CA GLN A 255 -8.26 19.00 14.17
C GLN A 255 -8.64 18.11 15.34
N HIS A 256 -8.89 18.71 16.51
CA HIS A 256 -9.20 18.01 17.76
C HIS A 256 -10.39 18.61 18.48
N CYS A 257 -11.32 17.79 18.94
CA CYS A 257 -12.38 18.19 19.86
C CYS A 257 -12.17 17.49 21.21
N PRO A 258 -11.93 18.22 22.31
CA PRO A 258 -11.69 17.62 23.63
C PRO A 258 -12.94 16.97 24.23
N MET A 259 -14.14 17.36 23.80
CA MET A 259 -15.39 16.83 24.31
C MET A 259 -15.81 15.50 23.69
N ALA A 260 -15.24 15.15 22.51
CA ALA A 260 -15.54 13.89 21.84
C ALA A 260 -15.10 12.68 22.66
N ASN A 261 -15.61 11.48 22.31
CA ASN A 261 -15.24 10.24 22.99
C ASN A 261 -15.41 10.32 24.53
N LYS A 262 -16.58 10.79 24.98
CA LYS A 262 -16.91 10.92 26.41
C LYS A 262 -15.89 11.78 27.19
N GLY A 263 -15.39 12.85 26.56
CA GLY A 263 -14.41 13.77 27.17
C GLY A 263 -12.95 13.31 27.10
N LYS A 264 -12.66 12.21 26.42
CA LYS A 264 -11.27 11.76 26.14
C LYS A 264 -10.64 12.47 24.96
N GLY A 265 -11.47 13.15 24.17
CA GLY A 265 -11.08 13.79 22.93
C GLY A 265 -11.04 12.85 21.73
N ALA A 266 -11.22 13.44 20.55
CA ALA A 266 -11.03 12.75 19.28
C ALA A 266 -10.57 13.73 18.19
N ASN A 267 -9.86 13.19 17.21
CA ASN A 267 -9.27 13.95 16.13
C ASN A 267 -9.90 13.60 14.78
N TRP A 268 -9.79 14.51 13.81
CA TRP A 268 -10.14 14.28 12.41
C TRP A 268 -9.27 15.11 11.49
N LEU A 269 -9.29 14.78 10.20
CA LEU A 269 -8.64 15.55 9.14
C LEU A 269 -9.66 16.41 8.39
N SER A 270 -9.23 17.60 7.97
CA SER A 270 -10.07 18.54 7.22
C SER A 270 -9.28 19.23 6.12
N LYS A 271 -9.90 19.49 4.96
CA LYS A 271 -9.37 20.39 3.92
C LYS A 271 -9.56 21.86 4.28
N GLU A 272 -10.35 22.15 5.29
CA GLU A 272 -10.67 23.51 5.73
C GLU A 272 -10.07 23.77 7.12
N ASN A 273 -9.47 24.95 7.32
CA ASN A 273 -8.98 25.36 8.63
C ASN A 273 -10.13 25.66 9.60
N ALA A 274 -11.29 26.09 9.06
CA ALA A 274 -12.49 26.28 9.86
C ALA A 274 -12.93 24.97 10.52
N ILE A 275 -13.22 25.03 11.83
CA ILE A 275 -13.65 23.86 12.59
C ILE A 275 -15.09 23.50 12.19
N LYS A 276 -15.24 22.28 11.68
CA LYS A 276 -16.52 21.63 11.40
C LYS A 276 -16.49 20.22 12.01
N ASN A 277 -17.02 20.10 13.22
CA ASN A 277 -16.90 18.92 14.06
C ASN A 277 -17.77 17.76 13.56
N PRO A 278 -17.20 16.62 13.11
CA PRO A 278 -17.96 15.47 12.64
C PRO A 278 -18.61 14.66 13.77
N TYR A 279 -18.11 14.76 15.00
CA TYR A 279 -18.58 13.94 16.12
C TYR A 279 -19.89 14.46 16.73
N TYR A 280 -20.16 15.75 16.61
CA TYR A 280 -21.36 16.38 17.15
C TYR A 280 -22.23 17.06 16.09
N GLY A 281 -21.68 17.34 14.90
CA GLY A 281 -22.41 18.03 13.85
C GLY A 281 -22.93 19.39 14.34
N SER A 282 -24.16 19.73 14.01
CA SER A 282 -24.78 21.02 14.36
C SER A 282 -24.87 21.29 15.86
N GLN A 283 -24.82 20.27 16.72
CA GLN A 283 -24.92 20.43 18.18
C GLN A 283 -23.70 21.15 18.76
N MET A 284 -22.51 20.88 18.22
CA MET A 284 -21.24 21.50 18.65
C MET A 284 -20.31 21.70 17.44
N LEU A 285 -20.82 22.35 16.40
CA LEU A 285 -20.15 22.42 15.08
C LEU A 285 -18.74 23.03 15.17
N THR A 286 -18.55 24.03 15.99
CA THR A 286 -17.28 24.74 16.14
C THR A 286 -16.42 24.30 17.32
N CYS A 287 -16.83 23.20 17.99
CA CYS A 287 -16.05 22.67 19.11
C CYS A 287 -14.79 21.99 18.57
N GLY A 288 -13.65 22.55 18.91
CA GLY A 288 -12.34 22.01 18.54
C GLY A 288 -11.33 23.08 18.17
N SER A 289 -10.14 22.64 17.82
CA SER A 289 -9.03 23.48 17.33
C SER A 289 -8.19 22.71 16.33
N THR A 290 -7.48 23.40 15.44
CA THR A 290 -6.43 22.80 14.60
C THR A 290 -5.19 22.58 15.45
N VAL A 291 -4.71 21.34 15.51
CA VAL A 291 -3.52 20.94 16.27
C VAL A 291 -2.28 20.76 15.40
N GLU A 292 -2.48 20.51 14.10
CA GLU A 292 -1.39 20.38 13.13
C GLU A 292 -1.87 20.79 11.74
N THR A 293 -0.96 21.36 10.92
CA THR A 293 -1.18 21.60 9.49
C THR A 293 -0.17 20.77 8.70
N ILE A 294 -0.67 19.83 7.91
CA ILE A 294 0.10 18.92 7.08
C ILE A 294 0.19 19.55 5.67
N LYS A 295 1.41 19.63 5.11
CA LYS A 295 1.69 20.24 3.81
C LYS A 295 2.34 19.25 2.86
#